data_6edfb2b99dd383aa166fd3389a49f775
#
_entry.id   6edfb2b99dd383aa166fd3389a49f775
#
_cell.length_a   1.000
_cell.length_b   1.000
_cell.length_c   1.000
_cell.angle_alpha   90.00
_cell.angle_beta   90.00
_cell.angle_gamma   90.00
#
_symmetry.space_group_name_H-M   'P 1'
#
loop_
_entity.id
_entity.type
_entity.pdbx_description
1 polymer ?
#
loop_
_entity_poly.entity_id
_entity_poly.type
_entity_poly.pdbx_seq_one_letter_code
_entity_poly.pdbx_strand_id
1 'polypeptide(L)'
;MTSKTQQVITHIQDNINWQIYKKGERIPAVRELAKTLNVSAYTVSQAYDKLVAQGIIYAKQGSGYYVSLPTQQILAKVDVPVLNQNVLDTGWLLQHLFNEFPASHCSGSGLLSPEWLYPQNHIIKAHKKVSQHMNFVYGYGNLQGYLPLREQLSRQLADINILAHPDAMVTTSGVSSAIETIARAMCQSGDYVLVDDPTWFWIIGCLQQLGLNVIGVNRNSHGVDIAQLQQILESYRPKLYITNSVLHNPTSFNLPPNNIFEVLRLMAEYDCYIVEDDVYRYFIEDNNVMRYATLDGLQRVFYVTGVSKVLGGNWRVGLVCCPQAKLEAVLRQKMLTNMTCPELTERTICEIWQDNAYKKHLLTMQRRLREAHETLKKSLNEIGLVYPNHTMQGLFVWLNVGVDSKTLALQAYKDGWIVAPSHLFSPTAKDNTHIRLNVTRTSPGFLKWLKSYLQTVSK
;
A
#
# COMPACT_ATOMS: atom_id res chain seq x y z
N MET A 1 33.78 -1.03 18.63
CA MET A 1 35.15 -0.88 18.12
C MET A 1 35.11 -1.04 16.60
N THR A 2 35.55 -0.04 15.85
CA THR A 2 35.67 -0.11 14.39
C THR A 2 36.74 -1.14 14.00
N SER A 3 36.47 -1.97 13.00
CA SER A 3 37.42 -2.99 12.54
C SER A 3 38.70 -2.34 12.01
N LYS A 4 39.86 -3.01 12.11
CA LYS A 4 41.14 -2.52 11.57
C LYS A 4 41.04 -2.21 10.07
N THR A 5 40.28 -2.98 9.31
CA THR A 5 40.00 -2.72 7.89
C THR A 5 39.27 -1.39 7.70
N GLN A 6 38.28 -1.10 8.55
CA GLN A 6 37.53 0.17 8.46
C GLN A 6 38.41 1.38 8.81
N GLN A 7 39.33 1.22 9.76
CA GLN A 7 40.31 2.29 10.09
C GLN A 7 41.19 2.63 8.91
N VAL A 8 41.66 1.63 8.15
CA VAL A 8 42.44 1.84 6.93
C VAL A 8 41.62 2.54 5.85
N ILE A 9 40.36 2.13 5.66
CA ILE A 9 39.45 2.75 4.69
C ILE A 9 39.27 4.26 5.02
N THR A 10 38.92 4.55 6.27
CA THR A 10 38.72 5.92 6.74
C THR A 10 40.01 6.77 6.53
N HIS A 11 41.15 6.20 6.91
CA HIS A 11 42.47 6.91 6.71
C HIS A 11 42.72 7.28 5.26
N ILE A 12 42.47 6.38 4.30
CA ILE A 12 42.64 6.70 2.87
C ILE A 12 41.61 7.75 2.41
N GLN A 13 40.33 7.59 2.79
CA GLN A 13 39.27 8.53 2.43
C GLN A 13 39.55 9.94 2.96
N ASP A 14 39.99 10.07 4.21
CA ASP A 14 40.32 11.33 4.82
C ASP A 14 41.50 12.01 4.10
N ASN A 15 42.56 11.26 3.77
CA ASN A 15 43.70 11.79 3.04
C ASN A 15 43.34 12.24 1.60
N ILE A 16 42.39 11.56 0.96
CA ILE A 16 41.83 11.99 -0.33
C ILE A 16 41.00 13.27 -0.15
N ASN A 17 40.15 13.33 0.85
CA ASN A 17 39.29 14.48 1.15
C ASN A 17 40.11 15.74 1.50
N TRP A 18 41.22 15.56 2.23
CA TRP A 18 42.16 16.64 2.57
C TRP A 18 43.15 16.94 1.46
N GLN A 19 43.00 16.34 0.27
CA GLN A 19 43.88 16.51 -0.90
C GLN A 19 45.35 16.15 -0.65
N ILE A 20 45.65 15.34 0.35
CA ILE A 20 46.96 14.75 0.60
C ILE A 20 47.27 13.72 -0.49
N TYR A 21 46.28 12.88 -0.86
CA TYR A 21 46.32 12.05 -2.04
C TYR A 21 45.44 12.67 -3.13
N LYS A 22 46.09 13.20 -4.15
CA LYS A 22 45.37 13.89 -5.24
C LYS A 22 44.84 12.89 -6.27
N LYS A 23 43.85 13.34 -7.03
CA LYS A 23 43.27 12.57 -8.11
C LYS A 23 44.29 12.11 -9.14
N GLY A 24 44.30 10.82 -9.47
CA GLY A 24 45.28 10.22 -10.39
C GLY A 24 46.64 9.97 -9.75
N GLU A 25 46.88 10.37 -8.51
CA GLU A 25 48.16 10.11 -7.83
C GLU A 25 48.16 8.67 -7.24
N ARG A 26 49.37 8.15 -7.14
CA ARG A 26 49.64 6.84 -6.55
C ARG A 26 49.52 6.93 -5.02
N ILE A 27 48.75 6.04 -4.42
CA ILE A 27 48.70 5.90 -2.97
C ILE A 27 49.76 4.91 -2.47
N PRO A 28 50.09 4.90 -1.16
CA PRO A 28 51.11 4.04 -0.61
C PRO A 28 50.91 2.58 -0.96
N ALA A 29 51.99 1.85 -1.19
CA ALA A 29 51.92 0.39 -1.41
C ALA A 29 51.37 -0.34 -0.17
N VAL A 30 50.68 -1.46 -0.39
CA VAL A 30 50.03 -2.24 0.68
C VAL A 30 50.97 -2.51 1.87
N ARG A 31 52.23 -2.91 1.58
CA ARG A 31 53.21 -3.20 2.64
C ARG A 31 53.68 -1.94 3.37
N GLU A 32 53.80 -0.84 2.68
CA GLU A 32 54.20 0.47 3.22
C GLU A 32 53.11 1.01 4.16
N LEU A 33 51.87 1.03 3.72
CA LEU A 33 50.74 1.50 4.55
C LEU A 33 50.47 0.57 5.76
N ALA A 34 50.67 -0.74 5.59
CA ALA A 34 50.58 -1.71 6.68
C ALA A 34 51.59 -1.39 7.80
N LYS A 35 52.82 -1.05 7.44
CA LYS A 35 53.88 -0.63 8.38
C LYS A 35 53.53 0.69 9.06
N THR A 36 53.06 1.69 8.27
CA THR A 36 52.71 3.03 8.79
C THR A 36 51.54 2.96 9.80
N LEU A 37 50.54 2.16 9.53
CA LEU A 37 49.33 2.07 10.38
C LEU A 37 49.40 0.92 11.43
N ASN A 38 50.55 0.21 11.50
CA ASN A 38 50.74 -0.95 12.40
C ASN A 38 49.57 -2.00 12.30
N VAL A 39 49.26 -2.37 11.05
CA VAL A 39 48.28 -3.37 10.71
C VAL A 39 48.87 -4.45 9.78
N SER A 40 48.19 -5.59 9.60
CA SER A 40 48.65 -6.62 8.66
C SER A 40 48.50 -6.14 7.20
N ALA A 41 49.43 -6.61 6.33
CA ALA A 41 49.33 -6.36 4.89
C ALA A 41 48.00 -6.89 4.31
N TYR A 42 47.48 -7.99 4.86
CA TYR A 42 46.16 -8.53 4.51
C TYR A 42 45.04 -7.57 4.82
N THR A 43 45.07 -6.89 5.98
CA THR A 43 44.08 -5.88 6.38
C THR A 43 44.05 -4.71 5.39
N VAL A 44 45.26 -4.25 4.95
CA VAL A 44 45.35 -3.15 3.94
C VAL A 44 44.85 -3.64 2.59
N SER A 45 45.19 -4.85 2.16
CA SER A 45 44.71 -5.42 0.90
C SER A 45 43.19 -5.49 0.88
N GLN A 46 42.55 -6.00 1.90
CA GLN A 46 41.08 -6.02 2.03
C GLN A 46 40.46 -4.60 2.00
N ALA A 47 41.13 -3.62 2.62
CA ALA A 47 40.66 -2.25 2.58
C ALA A 47 40.75 -1.67 1.15
N TYR A 48 41.86 -1.93 0.45
CA TYR A 48 42.06 -1.49 -0.93
C TYR A 48 41.08 -2.15 -1.89
N ASP A 49 40.83 -3.44 -1.75
CA ASP A 49 39.81 -4.15 -2.56
C ASP A 49 38.41 -3.52 -2.39
N LYS A 50 38.06 -3.15 -1.17
CA LYS A 50 36.79 -2.43 -0.90
C LYS A 50 36.77 -1.04 -1.51
N LEU A 51 37.86 -0.28 -1.41
CA LEU A 51 37.97 1.04 -2.01
C LEU A 51 37.97 0.98 -3.55
N VAL A 52 38.54 -0.08 -4.15
CA VAL A 52 38.42 -0.34 -5.60
C VAL A 52 36.97 -0.67 -5.98
N ALA A 53 36.29 -1.53 -5.23
CA ALA A 53 34.88 -1.86 -5.45
C ALA A 53 33.97 -0.62 -5.32
N GLN A 54 34.35 0.34 -4.48
CA GLN A 54 33.65 1.63 -4.33
C GLN A 54 34.03 2.66 -5.40
N GLY A 55 34.99 2.36 -6.28
CA GLY A 55 35.48 3.27 -7.31
C GLY A 55 36.29 4.47 -6.76
N ILE A 56 36.72 4.43 -5.49
CA ILE A 56 37.50 5.48 -4.84
C ILE A 56 38.97 5.44 -5.28
N ILE A 57 39.50 4.23 -5.46
CA ILE A 57 40.84 3.98 -6.01
C ILE A 57 40.73 2.93 -7.13
N TYR A 58 41.75 2.85 -7.98
CA TYR A 58 41.88 1.81 -8.99
C TYR A 58 43.27 1.17 -8.99
N ALA A 59 43.34 -0.10 -9.32
CA ALA A 59 44.58 -0.83 -9.46
C ALA A 59 45.13 -0.68 -10.88
N LYS A 60 46.40 -0.38 -11.01
CA LYS A 60 47.13 -0.40 -12.28
C LYS A 60 48.14 -1.55 -12.25
N GLN A 61 47.95 -2.52 -13.14
CA GLN A 61 48.75 -3.75 -13.15
C GLN A 61 50.25 -3.47 -13.15
N GLY A 62 50.96 -4.05 -12.22
CA GLY A 62 52.44 -3.85 -12.05
C GLY A 62 52.87 -2.47 -11.47
N SER A 63 51.92 -1.54 -11.23
CA SER A 63 52.28 -0.15 -10.84
C SER A 63 51.69 0.25 -9.47
N GLY A 64 50.69 -0.43 -8.95
CA GLY A 64 50.08 -0.18 -7.64
C GLY A 64 48.70 0.41 -7.72
N TYR A 65 48.28 1.12 -6.65
CA TYR A 65 46.94 1.71 -6.51
C TYR A 65 46.99 3.23 -6.67
N TYR A 66 45.94 3.76 -7.27
CA TYR A 66 45.84 5.19 -7.61
C TYR A 66 44.47 5.73 -7.20
N VAL A 67 44.40 6.99 -6.80
CA VAL A 67 43.11 7.68 -6.54
C VAL A 67 42.34 7.77 -7.85
N SER A 68 41.11 7.30 -7.85
CA SER A 68 40.27 7.38 -9.04
C SER A 68 40.08 8.83 -9.45
N LEU A 69 40.25 9.12 -10.71
CA LEU A 69 39.66 10.31 -11.28
C LEU A 69 38.16 10.16 -11.13
N PRO A 70 37.43 11.15 -10.61
CA PRO A 70 35.99 11.02 -10.69
C PRO A 70 35.66 10.88 -12.17
N THR A 71 35.19 9.74 -12.57
CA THR A 71 34.23 9.70 -13.63
C THR A 71 32.97 10.31 -13.01
N GLN A 72 33.01 11.61 -12.74
CA GLN A 72 31.84 12.41 -12.93
C GLN A 72 31.66 12.43 -14.48
N GLN A 73 31.20 11.32 -15.03
CA GLN A 73 29.97 11.48 -15.79
C GLN A 73 29.08 12.25 -14.84
N ILE A 74 28.99 13.53 -15.11
CA ILE A 74 27.82 14.32 -14.76
C ILE A 74 26.70 13.48 -15.39
N LEU A 75 26.16 12.54 -14.60
CA LEU A 75 24.77 12.19 -14.76
C LEU A 75 24.14 13.56 -14.55
N ALA A 76 23.85 14.24 -15.69
CA ALA A 76 23.03 15.42 -15.68
C ALA A 76 21.92 15.06 -14.70
N LYS A 77 21.73 15.86 -13.64
CA LYS A 77 20.58 15.69 -12.78
C LYS A 77 19.44 15.57 -13.76
N VAL A 78 18.94 14.36 -13.96
CA VAL A 78 17.69 14.17 -14.64
C VAL A 78 16.74 14.85 -13.66
N ASP A 79 16.32 16.05 -14.00
CA ASP A 79 15.20 16.66 -13.32
C ASP A 79 14.05 15.68 -13.53
N VAL A 80 13.87 14.81 -12.55
CA VAL A 80 12.69 13.95 -12.52
C VAL A 80 11.52 14.93 -12.55
N PRO A 81 10.67 14.89 -13.59
CA PRO A 81 9.56 15.81 -13.67
C PRO A 81 8.77 15.69 -12.39
N VAL A 82 8.83 16.69 -11.54
CA VAL A 82 7.92 16.79 -10.40
C VAL A 82 6.56 16.91 -11.03
N LEU A 83 5.70 15.91 -10.82
CA LEU A 83 4.31 15.96 -11.25
C LEU A 83 3.77 17.35 -10.89
N ASN A 84 3.14 18.00 -11.85
CA ASN A 84 2.82 19.43 -11.83
C ASN A 84 2.24 19.84 -10.46
N GLN A 85 3.00 20.60 -9.66
CA GLN A 85 2.67 20.91 -8.26
C GLN A 85 1.35 21.69 -8.11
N ASN A 86 0.80 22.20 -9.24
CA ASN A 86 -0.42 22.97 -9.26
C ASN A 86 -1.69 22.13 -9.53
N VAL A 87 -1.54 20.82 -9.81
CA VAL A 87 -2.69 19.93 -10.07
C VAL A 87 -2.78 18.92 -8.93
N LEU A 88 -3.73 19.12 -8.03
CA LEU A 88 -4.06 18.21 -6.94
C LEU A 88 -4.92 17.08 -7.51
N ASP A 89 -4.25 16.08 -8.07
CA ASP A 89 -4.84 14.85 -8.63
C ASP A 89 -4.40 13.60 -7.86
N THR A 90 -4.85 12.44 -8.33
CA THR A 90 -4.48 11.13 -7.75
C THR A 90 -2.96 10.89 -7.76
N GLY A 91 -2.27 11.29 -8.83
CA GLY A 91 -0.82 11.14 -8.95
C GLY A 91 -0.09 12.02 -7.94
N TRP A 92 -0.50 13.27 -7.80
CA TRP A 92 0.03 14.19 -6.81
C TRP A 92 -0.13 13.63 -5.38
N LEU A 93 -1.34 13.18 -5.02
CA LEU A 93 -1.59 12.66 -3.67
C LEU A 93 -0.76 11.40 -3.39
N LEU A 94 -0.67 10.46 -4.35
CA LEU A 94 0.13 9.24 -4.20
C LEU A 94 1.61 9.57 -4.03
N GLN A 95 2.16 10.48 -4.85
CA GLN A 95 3.55 10.90 -4.74
C GLN A 95 3.88 11.46 -3.36
N HIS A 96 3.00 12.31 -2.79
CA HIS A 96 3.23 12.93 -1.48
C HIS A 96 2.98 11.96 -0.32
N LEU A 97 2.08 10.97 -0.48
CA LEU A 97 1.88 9.91 0.50
C LEU A 97 3.05 8.91 0.56
N PHE A 98 3.85 8.80 -0.51
CA PHE A 98 5.08 7.98 -0.55
C PHE A 98 6.33 8.75 -0.14
N ASN A 99 6.28 10.09 -0.06
CA ASN A 99 7.39 10.90 0.43
C ASN A 99 7.55 10.74 1.95
N GLU A 100 8.73 11.08 2.47
CA GLU A 100 9.12 10.92 3.88
C GLU A 100 8.50 11.98 4.80
N PHE A 101 7.17 12.17 4.73
CA PHE A 101 6.48 12.95 5.74
C PHE A 101 6.31 12.10 7.03
N PRO A 102 6.48 12.68 8.22
CA PRO A 102 6.16 12.00 9.47
C PRO A 102 4.72 11.46 9.45
N ALA A 103 4.49 10.26 10.00
CA ALA A 103 3.16 9.65 10.00
C ALA A 103 2.08 10.57 10.60
N SER A 104 2.42 11.33 11.64
CA SER A 104 1.54 12.31 12.32
C SER A 104 1.17 13.52 11.45
N HIS A 105 1.81 13.73 10.31
CA HIS A 105 1.54 14.81 9.35
C HIS A 105 0.72 14.33 8.14
N CYS A 106 0.46 13.02 8.03
CA CYS A 106 -0.22 12.40 6.90
C CYS A 106 -1.63 11.93 7.28
N SER A 107 -2.49 12.83 7.76
CA SER A 107 -3.87 12.49 8.14
C SER A 107 -4.69 11.89 7.00
N GLY A 108 -4.38 12.20 5.75
CA GLY A 108 -5.01 11.62 4.55
C GLY A 108 -4.50 10.25 4.12
N SER A 109 -3.50 9.66 4.79
CA SER A 109 -2.89 8.38 4.37
C SER A 109 -3.83 7.18 4.51
N GLY A 110 -3.70 6.21 3.61
CA GLY A 110 -4.40 4.91 3.67
C GLY A 110 -3.65 3.81 4.43
N LEU A 111 -2.56 4.13 5.12
CA LEU A 111 -1.74 3.16 5.87
C LEU A 111 -1.84 3.40 7.37
N LEU A 112 -1.73 2.35 8.17
CA LEU A 112 -1.54 2.47 9.62
C LEU A 112 -0.27 3.28 9.92
N SER A 113 -0.23 3.94 11.07
CA SER A 113 1.03 4.43 11.62
C SER A 113 1.98 3.27 11.93
N PRO A 114 3.32 3.45 11.78
CA PRO A 114 4.28 2.35 11.91
C PRO A 114 4.19 1.59 13.24
N GLU A 115 3.90 2.27 14.34
CA GLU A 115 3.75 1.71 15.69
C GLU A 115 2.48 0.86 15.89
N TRP A 116 1.62 0.79 14.88
CA TRP A 116 0.41 -0.05 14.85
C TRP A 116 0.63 -1.34 14.05
N LEU A 117 1.68 -1.40 13.25
CA LEU A 117 1.98 -2.57 12.43
C LEU A 117 2.45 -3.74 13.28
N TYR A 118 2.37 -4.94 12.70
CA TYR A 118 2.86 -6.15 13.35
C TYR A 118 4.33 -6.02 13.76
N PRO A 119 4.71 -6.39 15.00
CA PRO A 119 6.04 -6.11 15.52
C PRO A 119 7.17 -6.77 14.73
N GLN A 120 8.23 -6.02 14.45
CA GLN A 120 9.34 -6.42 13.60
C GLN A 120 10.10 -7.68 14.10
N ASN A 121 10.20 -7.89 15.41
CA ASN A 121 10.88 -9.06 15.98
C ASN A 121 10.21 -10.39 15.56
N HIS A 122 8.88 -10.44 15.47
CA HIS A 122 8.14 -11.60 14.98
C HIS A 122 8.33 -11.80 13.48
N ILE A 123 8.38 -10.73 12.71
CA ILE A 123 8.67 -10.75 11.26
C ILE A 123 10.06 -11.33 11.02
N ILE A 124 11.08 -10.86 11.75
CA ILE A 124 12.46 -11.38 11.67
C ILE A 124 12.50 -12.86 12.00
N LYS A 125 11.77 -13.32 13.03
CA LYS A 125 11.70 -14.74 13.41
C LYS A 125 11.11 -15.59 12.28
N ALA A 126 9.99 -15.17 11.70
CA ALA A 126 9.36 -15.86 10.56
C ALA A 126 10.30 -15.93 9.35
N HIS A 127 10.93 -14.81 9.01
CA HIS A 127 11.86 -14.72 7.88
C HIS A 127 13.08 -15.64 8.09
N LYS A 128 13.67 -15.68 9.30
CA LYS A 128 14.77 -16.60 9.64
C LYS A 128 14.37 -18.07 9.46
N LYS A 129 13.14 -18.44 9.83
CA LYS A 129 12.65 -19.81 9.66
C LYS A 129 12.56 -20.20 8.18
N VAL A 130 12.01 -19.31 7.35
CA VAL A 130 11.90 -19.52 5.90
C VAL A 130 13.30 -19.61 5.25
N SER A 131 14.24 -18.75 5.66
CA SER A 131 15.58 -18.68 5.07
C SER A 131 16.47 -19.91 5.37
N GLN A 132 16.06 -20.79 6.26
CA GLN A 132 16.74 -22.08 6.49
C GLN A 132 16.53 -23.10 5.37
N HIS A 133 15.49 -22.92 4.53
CA HIS A 133 15.09 -23.85 3.47
C HIS A 133 14.77 -23.08 2.18
N MET A 134 15.80 -22.59 1.49
CA MET A 134 15.65 -21.69 0.34
C MET A 134 15.76 -22.37 -1.03
N ASN A 135 15.54 -23.69 -1.15
CA ASN A 135 15.66 -24.41 -2.42
C ASN A 135 14.73 -23.86 -3.52
N PHE A 136 13.64 -23.21 -3.12
CA PHE A 136 12.64 -22.61 -4.02
C PHE A 136 13.12 -21.35 -4.76
N VAL A 137 14.24 -20.72 -4.35
CA VAL A 137 14.71 -19.45 -4.96
C VAL A 137 15.35 -19.63 -6.33
N TYR A 138 15.66 -20.86 -6.75
CA TYR A 138 16.33 -21.16 -8.01
C TYR A 138 15.39 -21.25 -9.22
N GLY A 139 14.08 -21.14 -9.02
CA GLY A 139 13.07 -21.19 -10.09
C GLY A 139 11.95 -20.20 -9.87
N TYR A 140 11.03 -20.17 -10.81
CA TYR A 140 9.77 -19.45 -10.63
C TYR A 140 8.88 -20.21 -9.61
N GLY A 141 8.16 -19.46 -8.77
CA GLY A 141 7.13 -20.01 -7.90
C GLY A 141 5.92 -20.52 -8.70
N ASN A 142 4.93 -21.06 -7.99
CA ASN A 142 3.67 -21.45 -8.61
C ASN A 142 2.92 -20.23 -9.14
N LEU A 143 2.33 -20.31 -10.33
CA LEU A 143 1.56 -19.23 -10.95
C LEU A 143 0.40 -18.76 -10.07
N GLN A 144 -0.28 -19.67 -9.38
CA GLN A 144 -1.32 -19.35 -8.41
C GLN A 144 -0.77 -18.81 -7.08
N GLY A 145 0.53 -18.95 -6.82
CA GLY A 145 1.18 -18.63 -5.56
C GLY A 145 1.33 -19.84 -4.61
N TYR A 146 2.01 -19.64 -3.52
CA TYR A 146 2.36 -20.68 -2.53
C TYR A 146 1.13 -21.36 -1.95
N LEU A 147 0.96 -22.66 -2.20
CA LEU A 147 -0.24 -23.43 -1.83
C LEU A 147 -0.55 -23.36 -0.32
N PRO A 148 0.40 -23.55 0.61
CA PRO A 148 0.08 -23.48 2.03
C PRO A 148 -0.43 -22.11 2.49
N LEU A 149 -0.04 -21.00 1.81
CA LEU A 149 -0.61 -19.68 2.08
C LEU A 149 -2.07 -19.60 1.65
N ARG A 150 -2.41 -20.15 0.48
CA ARG A 150 -3.77 -20.21 -0.04
C ARG A 150 -4.69 -21.09 0.83
N GLU A 151 -4.19 -22.25 1.28
CA GLU A 151 -4.89 -23.12 2.23
C GLU A 151 -5.15 -22.42 3.57
N GLN A 152 -4.19 -21.65 4.05
CA GLN A 152 -4.36 -20.90 5.29
C GLN A 152 -5.36 -19.77 5.15
N LEU A 153 -5.38 -19.08 4.00
CA LEU A 153 -6.42 -18.10 3.70
C LEU A 153 -7.79 -18.77 3.65
N SER A 154 -7.92 -19.93 2.99
CA SER A 154 -9.18 -20.69 2.93
C SER A 154 -9.75 -20.94 4.33
N ARG A 155 -8.91 -21.39 5.27
CA ARG A 155 -9.34 -21.58 6.67
C ARG A 155 -9.78 -20.27 7.34
N GLN A 156 -9.05 -19.18 7.15
CA GLN A 156 -9.43 -17.87 7.70
C GLN A 156 -10.74 -17.33 7.09
N LEU A 157 -11.01 -17.60 5.82
CA LEU A 157 -12.22 -17.16 5.15
C LEU A 157 -13.44 -17.97 5.61
N ALA A 158 -13.26 -19.26 5.94
CA ALA A 158 -14.32 -20.08 6.53
C ALA A 158 -14.80 -19.51 7.89
N ASP A 159 -13.91 -18.88 8.67
CA ASP A 159 -14.26 -18.21 9.94
C ASP A 159 -15.21 -17.01 9.75
N ILE A 160 -15.31 -16.48 8.52
CA ILE A 160 -16.23 -15.40 8.14
C ILE A 160 -17.26 -15.85 7.09
N ASN A 161 -17.56 -17.14 7.04
CA ASN A 161 -18.55 -17.77 6.17
C ASN A 161 -18.30 -17.60 4.65
N ILE A 162 -17.05 -17.46 4.23
CA ILE A 162 -16.65 -17.49 2.82
C ILE A 162 -15.96 -18.82 2.53
N LEU A 163 -16.65 -19.71 1.81
CA LEU A 163 -16.13 -21.02 1.44
C LEU A 163 -15.34 -20.92 0.12
N ALA A 164 -14.04 -20.70 0.20
CA ALA A 164 -13.17 -20.55 -0.94
C ALA A 164 -12.16 -21.72 -1.05
N HIS A 165 -12.18 -22.44 -2.18
CA HIS A 165 -11.22 -23.52 -2.40
C HIS A 165 -9.84 -22.97 -2.74
N PRO A 166 -8.74 -23.51 -2.17
CA PRO A 166 -7.38 -23.03 -2.45
C PRO A 166 -7.02 -23.01 -3.94
N ASP A 167 -7.54 -23.96 -4.75
CA ASP A 167 -7.29 -24.03 -6.19
C ASP A 167 -8.02 -22.94 -7.00
N ALA A 168 -9.01 -22.27 -6.41
CA ALA A 168 -9.64 -21.10 -6.99
C ALA A 168 -9.01 -19.78 -6.52
N MET A 169 -7.88 -19.85 -5.81
CA MET A 169 -7.17 -18.67 -5.29
C MET A 169 -5.91 -18.37 -6.09
N VAL A 170 -5.60 -17.07 -6.18
CA VAL A 170 -4.41 -16.54 -6.87
C VAL A 170 -3.77 -15.47 -6.01
N THR A 171 -2.45 -15.54 -5.82
CA THR A 171 -1.68 -14.46 -5.19
C THR A 171 -1.34 -13.37 -6.21
N THR A 172 -1.18 -12.14 -5.75
CA THR A 172 -0.84 -10.97 -6.58
C THR A 172 0.12 -10.04 -5.83
N SER A 173 0.73 -9.10 -6.56
CA SER A 173 1.62 -8.08 -5.98
C SER A 173 0.82 -7.00 -5.24
N GLY A 174 0.00 -7.40 -4.25
CA GLY A 174 -0.91 -6.57 -3.48
C GLY A 174 -2.30 -6.46 -4.11
N VAL A 175 -3.25 -5.92 -3.33
CA VAL A 175 -4.66 -5.76 -3.73
C VAL A 175 -4.82 -4.90 -4.99
N SER A 176 -4.03 -3.84 -5.15
CA SER A 176 -4.06 -3.01 -6.36
C SER A 176 -3.73 -3.82 -7.62
N SER A 177 -2.70 -4.68 -7.58
CA SER A 177 -2.40 -5.58 -8.70
C SER A 177 -3.50 -6.63 -8.91
N ALA A 178 -4.18 -7.08 -7.86
CA ALA A 178 -5.33 -7.97 -7.98
C ALA A 178 -6.47 -7.32 -8.78
N ILE A 179 -6.87 -6.12 -8.39
CA ILE A 179 -7.94 -5.35 -9.05
C ILE A 179 -7.58 -5.08 -10.51
N GLU A 180 -6.36 -4.62 -10.77
CA GLU A 180 -5.87 -4.38 -12.14
C GLU A 180 -5.88 -5.66 -12.98
N THR A 181 -5.38 -6.78 -12.43
CA THR A 181 -5.36 -8.08 -13.14
C THR A 181 -6.77 -8.54 -13.49
N ILE A 182 -7.74 -8.41 -12.56
CA ILE A 182 -9.14 -8.76 -12.81
C ILE A 182 -9.74 -7.83 -13.88
N ALA A 183 -9.52 -6.52 -13.79
CA ALA A 183 -10.01 -5.56 -14.77
C ALA A 183 -9.49 -5.88 -16.18
N ARG A 184 -8.20 -6.17 -16.34
CA ARG A 184 -7.60 -6.58 -17.63
C ARG A 184 -8.09 -7.93 -18.14
N ALA A 185 -8.43 -8.86 -17.23
CA ALA A 185 -8.95 -10.18 -17.61
C ALA A 185 -10.41 -10.13 -18.07
N MET A 186 -11.19 -9.17 -17.55
CA MET A 186 -12.64 -9.11 -17.72
C MET A 186 -13.10 -8.00 -18.67
N CYS A 187 -12.27 -6.98 -18.93
CA CYS A 187 -12.65 -5.80 -19.69
C CYS A 187 -11.68 -5.52 -20.84
N GLN A 188 -12.18 -4.82 -21.84
CA GLN A 188 -11.42 -4.24 -22.94
C GLN A 188 -11.51 -2.71 -22.89
N SER A 189 -10.56 -2.01 -23.53
CA SER A 189 -10.62 -0.55 -23.64
C SER A 189 -11.98 -0.11 -24.22
N GLY A 190 -12.61 0.88 -23.60
CA GLY A 190 -13.95 1.36 -23.92
C GLY A 190 -15.08 0.71 -23.14
N ASP A 191 -14.86 -0.42 -22.46
CA ASP A 191 -15.87 -1.04 -21.57
C ASP A 191 -16.16 -0.15 -20.35
N TYR A 192 -17.37 -0.30 -19.81
CA TYR A 192 -17.79 0.40 -18.60
C TYR A 192 -17.51 -0.43 -17.35
N VAL A 193 -17.00 0.23 -16.32
CA VAL A 193 -16.79 -0.33 -14.98
C VAL A 193 -17.47 0.56 -13.94
N LEU A 194 -18.24 -0.08 -13.07
CA LEU A 194 -18.96 0.58 -12.00
C LEU A 194 -18.08 0.62 -10.74
N VAL A 195 -18.14 1.73 -10.01
CA VAL A 195 -17.51 1.91 -8.69
C VAL A 195 -18.48 2.61 -7.76
N ASP A 196 -18.24 2.54 -6.44
CA ASP A 196 -18.97 3.39 -5.49
C ASP A 196 -18.63 4.88 -5.73
N ASP A 197 -19.54 5.77 -5.38
CA ASP A 197 -19.29 7.21 -5.29
C ASP A 197 -19.72 7.71 -3.90
N PRO A 198 -18.75 7.98 -3.00
CA PRO A 198 -17.30 7.99 -3.18
C PRO A 198 -16.66 6.59 -3.20
N THR A 199 -15.44 6.49 -3.75
CA THR A 199 -14.60 5.27 -3.74
C THR A 199 -13.11 5.60 -3.56
N TRP A 200 -12.27 4.57 -3.42
CA TRP A 200 -10.81 4.76 -3.35
C TRP A 200 -10.25 5.36 -4.65
N PHE A 201 -9.70 6.56 -4.57
CA PHE A 201 -9.22 7.35 -5.71
C PHE A 201 -8.26 6.59 -6.65
N TRP A 202 -7.43 5.68 -6.13
CA TRP A 202 -6.52 4.88 -6.95
C TRP A 202 -7.27 4.01 -7.96
N ILE A 203 -8.43 3.46 -7.60
CA ILE A 203 -9.26 2.63 -8.50
C ILE A 203 -9.66 3.45 -9.73
N ILE A 204 -10.13 4.67 -9.53
CA ILE A 204 -10.56 5.56 -10.62
C ILE A 204 -9.41 5.80 -11.60
N GLY A 205 -8.24 6.24 -11.08
CA GLY A 205 -7.07 6.51 -11.91
C GLY A 205 -6.55 5.28 -12.63
N CYS A 206 -6.51 4.12 -11.94
CA CYS A 206 -6.08 2.85 -12.53
C CYS A 206 -6.97 2.43 -13.70
N LEU A 207 -8.29 2.43 -13.51
CA LEU A 207 -9.24 2.01 -14.54
C LEU A 207 -9.22 2.95 -15.76
N GLN A 208 -9.11 4.25 -15.54
CA GLN A 208 -8.97 5.24 -16.61
C GLN A 208 -7.67 5.02 -17.42
N GLN A 209 -6.55 4.67 -16.76
CA GLN A 209 -5.29 4.33 -17.44
C GLN A 209 -5.39 3.04 -18.28
N LEU A 210 -6.34 2.15 -17.97
CA LEU A 210 -6.67 0.98 -18.78
C LEU A 210 -7.59 1.29 -19.98
N GLY A 211 -7.98 2.56 -20.14
CA GLY A 211 -8.91 2.99 -21.19
C GLY A 211 -10.37 2.60 -20.89
N LEU A 212 -10.71 2.35 -19.61
CA LEU A 212 -12.06 1.97 -19.21
C LEU A 212 -12.89 3.20 -18.84
N ASN A 213 -14.19 3.14 -19.10
CA ASN A 213 -15.13 4.17 -18.71
C ASN A 213 -15.63 3.91 -17.27
N VAL A 214 -15.27 4.78 -16.34
CA VAL A 214 -15.59 4.61 -14.92
C VAL A 214 -16.89 5.36 -14.61
N ILE A 215 -17.89 4.64 -14.07
CA ILE A 215 -19.17 5.19 -13.64
C ILE A 215 -19.31 5.01 -12.13
N GLY A 216 -19.72 6.07 -11.42
CA GLY A 216 -20.00 6.03 -9.99
C GLY A 216 -21.47 5.78 -9.70
N VAL A 217 -21.77 4.92 -8.73
CA VAL A 217 -23.09 4.79 -8.11
C VAL A 217 -23.05 5.39 -6.71
N ASN A 218 -24.04 6.22 -6.37
CA ASN A 218 -24.09 6.86 -5.06
C ASN A 218 -24.16 5.84 -3.94
N ARG A 219 -23.32 6.05 -2.93
CA ARG A 219 -23.27 5.23 -1.71
C ARG A 219 -23.21 6.09 -0.47
N ASN A 220 -24.01 5.74 0.52
CA ASN A 220 -24.06 6.39 1.82
C ASN A 220 -24.12 5.36 2.97
N SER A 221 -24.47 5.79 4.19
CA SER A 221 -24.62 4.90 5.36
C SER A 221 -25.74 3.87 5.24
N HIS A 222 -26.69 4.06 4.33
CA HIS A 222 -27.80 3.13 4.06
C HIS A 222 -27.48 2.14 2.94
N GLY A 223 -26.32 2.25 2.32
CA GLY A 223 -25.85 1.39 1.24
C GLY A 223 -25.79 2.09 -0.12
N VAL A 224 -25.79 1.29 -1.16
CA VAL A 224 -25.80 1.72 -2.57
C VAL A 224 -27.22 2.14 -2.97
N ASP A 225 -27.36 3.21 -3.74
CA ASP A 225 -28.62 3.64 -4.34
C ASP A 225 -29.06 2.62 -5.40
N ILE A 226 -30.03 1.76 -5.04
CA ILE A 226 -30.50 0.66 -5.88
C ILE A 226 -31.21 1.15 -7.14
N ALA A 227 -31.95 2.25 -7.06
CA ALA A 227 -32.66 2.80 -8.22
C ALA A 227 -31.67 3.35 -9.25
N GLN A 228 -30.66 4.11 -8.78
CA GLN A 228 -29.57 4.60 -9.64
C GLN A 228 -28.75 3.43 -10.21
N LEU A 229 -28.45 2.40 -9.39
CA LEU A 229 -27.74 1.21 -9.83
C LEU A 229 -28.45 0.53 -10.99
N GLN A 230 -29.76 0.30 -10.88
CA GLN A 230 -30.55 -0.30 -11.94
C GLN A 230 -30.49 0.52 -13.23
N GLN A 231 -30.67 1.84 -13.17
CA GLN A 231 -30.58 2.73 -14.33
C GLN A 231 -29.19 2.65 -15.02
N ILE A 232 -28.11 2.59 -14.24
CA ILE A 232 -26.74 2.44 -14.75
C ILE A 232 -26.57 1.10 -15.46
N LEU A 233 -27.03 0.01 -14.84
CA LEU A 233 -26.95 -1.33 -15.41
C LEU A 233 -27.73 -1.45 -16.72
N GLU A 234 -28.90 -0.85 -16.81
CA GLU A 234 -29.72 -0.80 -18.03
C GLU A 234 -29.03 -0.02 -19.15
N SER A 235 -28.50 1.16 -18.85
CA SER A 235 -27.99 2.09 -19.84
C SER A 235 -26.57 1.78 -20.33
N TYR A 236 -25.68 1.31 -19.45
CA TYR A 236 -24.25 1.20 -19.73
C TYR A 236 -23.71 -0.22 -19.73
N ARG A 237 -24.44 -1.20 -19.16
CA ARG A 237 -24.02 -2.61 -19.12
C ARG A 237 -22.57 -2.81 -18.62
N PRO A 238 -22.21 -2.28 -17.46
CA PRO A 238 -20.85 -2.41 -16.95
C PRO A 238 -20.46 -3.88 -16.76
N LYS A 239 -19.20 -4.22 -17.03
CA LYS A 239 -18.66 -5.57 -16.90
C LYS A 239 -18.32 -5.94 -15.48
N LEU A 240 -17.87 -4.95 -14.71
CA LEU A 240 -17.43 -5.09 -13.33
C LEU A 240 -18.05 -4.00 -12.45
N TYR A 241 -18.31 -4.36 -11.20
CA TYR A 241 -18.55 -3.44 -10.10
C TYR A 241 -17.45 -3.63 -9.05
N ILE A 242 -16.64 -2.62 -8.78
CA ILE A 242 -15.54 -2.67 -7.82
C ILE A 242 -15.93 -1.90 -6.56
N THR A 243 -15.95 -2.58 -5.40
CA THR A 243 -16.49 -2.04 -4.15
C THR A 243 -15.83 -2.63 -2.91
N ASN A 244 -16.06 -1.99 -1.75
CA ASN A 244 -15.79 -2.54 -0.42
C ASN A 244 -17.12 -2.74 0.31
N SER A 245 -17.57 -3.94 0.58
CA SER A 245 -18.80 -4.18 1.35
C SER A 245 -18.65 -3.85 2.83
N VAL A 246 -17.43 -3.97 3.35
CA VAL A 246 -17.07 -3.82 4.76
C VAL A 246 -15.99 -2.76 4.91
N LEU A 247 -16.17 -1.87 5.92
CA LEU A 247 -15.22 -0.78 6.24
C LEU A 247 -14.78 0.00 5.00
N HIS A 248 -15.76 0.45 4.26
CA HIS A 248 -15.60 1.12 2.97
C HIS A 248 -14.58 2.26 3.00
N ASN A 249 -13.75 2.36 1.99
CA ASN A 249 -12.83 3.48 1.78
C ASN A 249 -13.45 4.49 0.79
N PRO A 250 -13.83 5.71 1.22
CA PRO A 250 -13.29 6.41 2.40
C PRO A 250 -14.19 6.45 3.65
N THR A 251 -15.42 5.94 3.62
CA THR A 251 -16.46 6.24 4.60
C THR A 251 -16.45 5.38 5.87
N SER A 252 -15.79 4.22 5.85
CA SER A 252 -15.83 3.16 6.87
C SER A 252 -17.22 2.59 7.16
N PHE A 253 -18.23 2.83 6.31
CA PHE A 253 -19.54 2.20 6.46
C PHE A 253 -19.53 0.77 5.94
N ASN A 254 -20.29 -0.10 6.60
CA ASN A 254 -20.60 -1.43 6.12
C ASN A 254 -21.91 -1.40 5.33
N LEU A 255 -22.05 -2.27 4.34
CA LEU A 255 -23.32 -2.43 3.63
C LEU A 255 -24.34 -3.17 4.49
N PRO A 256 -25.61 -2.72 4.52
CA PRO A 256 -26.69 -3.49 5.13
C PRO A 256 -27.00 -4.79 4.35
N PRO A 257 -27.39 -5.88 5.01
CA PRO A 257 -27.64 -7.16 4.35
C PRO A 257 -28.69 -7.13 3.23
N ASN A 258 -29.76 -6.36 3.40
CA ASN A 258 -30.79 -6.18 2.38
C ASN A 258 -30.24 -5.47 1.13
N ASN A 259 -29.34 -4.49 1.31
CA ASN A 259 -28.70 -3.78 0.19
C ASN A 259 -27.75 -4.73 -0.58
N ILE A 260 -26.97 -5.56 0.13
CA ILE A 260 -26.11 -6.59 -0.48
C ILE A 260 -26.93 -7.54 -1.35
N PHE A 261 -28.08 -8.00 -0.84
CA PHE A 261 -28.98 -8.89 -1.57
C PHE A 261 -29.51 -8.26 -2.87
N GLU A 262 -30.01 -7.01 -2.81
CA GLU A 262 -30.54 -6.32 -3.99
C GLU A 262 -29.46 -6.05 -5.03
N VAL A 263 -28.24 -5.67 -4.60
CA VAL A 263 -27.10 -5.50 -5.52
C VAL A 263 -26.79 -6.82 -6.21
N LEU A 264 -26.65 -7.95 -5.47
CA LEU A 264 -26.37 -9.26 -6.06
C LEU A 264 -27.43 -9.70 -7.08
N ARG A 265 -28.72 -9.47 -6.75
CA ARG A 265 -29.83 -9.76 -7.68
C ARG A 265 -29.67 -9.00 -9.00
N LEU A 266 -29.40 -7.70 -8.94
CA LEU A 266 -29.20 -6.87 -10.12
C LEU A 266 -27.92 -7.29 -10.89
N MET A 267 -26.82 -7.58 -10.20
CA MET A 267 -25.59 -8.05 -10.86
C MET A 267 -25.80 -9.37 -11.61
N ALA A 268 -26.59 -10.27 -11.06
CA ALA A 268 -26.94 -11.51 -11.74
C ALA A 268 -27.84 -11.28 -12.97
N GLU A 269 -28.83 -10.39 -12.87
CA GLU A 269 -29.75 -10.03 -13.95
C GLU A 269 -29.04 -9.41 -15.15
N TYR A 270 -28.03 -8.52 -14.88
CA TYR A 270 -27.32 -7.79 -15.92
C TYR A 270 -25.94 -8.36 -16.31
N ASP A 271 -25.61 -9.58 -15.83
CA ASP A 271 -24.34 -10.30 -16.07
C ASP A 271 -23.08 -9.45 -15.71
N CYS A 272 -23.17 -8.70 -14.62
CA CYS A 272 -22.07 -7.92 -14.07
C CYS A 272 -21.36 -8.69 -12.96
N TYR A 273 -20.04 -8.70 -12.94
CA TYR A 273 -19.25 -9.32 -11.88
C TYR A 273 -18.87 -8.29 -10.82
N ILE A 274 -18.72 -8.74 -9.56
CA ILE A 274 -18.29 -7.88 -8.46
C ILE A 274 -16.82 -8.16 -8.14
N VAL A 275 -16.04 -7.11 -7.91
CA VAL A 275 -14.73 -7.19 -7.26
C VAL A 275 -14.89 -6.61 -5.86
N GLU A 276 -14.94 -7.48 -4.87
CA GLU A 276 -15.09 -7.14 -3.46
C GLU A 276 -13.72 -7.00 -2.81
N ASP A 277 -13.28 -5.76 -2.58
CA ASP A 277 -12.04 -5.46 -1.87
C ASP A 277 -12.26 -5.47 -0.35
N ASP A 278 -11.78 -6.50 0.33
CA ASP A 278 -11.88 -6.67 1.78
C ASP A 278 -10.48 -6.58 2.45
N VAL A 279 -9.67 -5.64 2.02
CA VAL A 279 -8.34 -5.40 2.59
C VAL A 279 -8.37 -4.93 4.05
N TYR A 280 -9.51 -4.43 4.52
CA TYR A 280 -9.73 -3.94 5.89
C TYR A 280 -10.35 -4.98 6.82
N ARG A 281 -10.60 -6.22 6.38
CA ARG A 281 -11.28 -7.28 7.13
C ARG A 281 -10.72 -7.51 8.56
N TYR A 282 -9.44 -7.29 8.76
CA TYR A 282 -8.79 -7.48 10.05
C TYR A 282 -9.13 -6.41 11.10
N PHE A 283 -9.77 -5.31 10.70
CA PHE A 283 -10.14 -4.21 11.59
C PHE A 283 -11.55 -4.34 12.14
N ILE A 284 -12.33 -5.30 11.63
CA ILE A 284 -13.68 -5.55 12.10
C ILE A 284 -13.66 -6.52 13.28
N GLU A 285 -14.47 -6.27 14.29
CA GLU A 285 -14.56 -7.10 15.50
C GLU A 285 -15.59 -8.21 15.33
N ASP A 286 -16.68 -7.95 14.59
CA ASP A 286 -17.75 -8.93 14.33
C ASP A 286 -17.52 -9.68 13.03
N ASN A 287 -17.20 -10.97 13.14
CA ASN A 287 -16.99 -11.85 11.99
C ASN A 287 -18.27 -12.11 11.17
N ASN A 288 -19.46 -11.83 11.72
CA ASN A 288 -20.74 -12.07 11.05
C ASN A 288 -21.16 -10.92 10.14
N VAL A 289 -20.35 -9.86 10.02
CA VAL A 289 -20.66 -8.80 9.06
C VAL A 289 -20.67 -9.39 7.65
N MET A 290 -21.82 -9.21 7.00
CA MET A 290 -22.11 -9.81 5.70
C MET A 290 -21.27 -9.20 4.58
N ARG A 291 -20.88 -10.03 3.63
CA ARG A 291 -20.13 -9.69 2.43
C ARG A 291 -20.85 -10.19 1.19
N TYR A 292 -20.56 -9.62 0.02
CA TYR A 292 -21.06 -10.16 -1.24
C TYR A 292 -20.62 -11.62 -1.44
N ALA A 293 -19.34 -11.91 -1.20
CA ALA A 293 -18.79 -13.26 -1.33
C ALA A 293 -19.47 -14.29 -0.42
N THR A 294 -19.95 -13.89 0.76
CA THR A 294 -20.68 -14.78 1.68
C THR A 294 -22.02 -15.25 1.10
N LEU A 295 -22.77 -14.34 0.46
CA LEU A 295 -24.09 -14.68 -0.13
C LEU A 295 -24.00 -15.28 -1.53
N ASP A 296 -23.06 -14.80 -2.35
CA ASP A 296 -22.89 -15.23 -3.74
C ASP A 296 -22.21 -16.61 -3.85
N GLY A 297 -21.47 -17.03 -2.82
CA GLY A 297 -20.68 -18.27 -2.86
C GLY A 297 -19.57 -18.26 -3.91
N LEU A 298 -19.03 -17.08 -4.23
CA LEU A 298 -17.97 -16.86 -5.23
C LEU A 298 -18.36 -17.28 -6.67
N GLN A 299 -19.64 -17.18 -7.03
CA GLN A 299 -20.10 -17.46 -8.39
C GLN A 299 -19.86 -16.27 -9.32
N ARG A 300 -20.11 -15.03 -8.84
CA ARG A 300 -19.93 -13.77 -9.57
C ARG A 300 -19.02 -12.79 -8.84
N VAL A 301 -18.59 -13.10 -7.62
CA VAL A 301 -17.76 -12.25 -6.78
C VAL A 301 -16.31 -12.71 -6.82
N PHE A 302 -15.43 -11.83 -7.31
CA PHE A 302 -13.99 -11.90 -7.04
C PHE A 302 -13.75 -11.31 -5.66
N TYR A 303 -13.43 -12.13 -4.69
CA TYR A 303 -13.08 -11.64 -3.36
C TYR A 303 -11.58 -11.36 -3.29
N VAL A 304 -11.23 -10.12 -2.94
CA VAL A 304 -9.85 -9.65 -2.91
C VAL A 304 -9.47 -9.23 -1.51
N THR A 305 -8.33 -9.68 -1.02
CA THR A 305 -7.79 -9.29 0.28
C THR A 305 -6.26 -9.23 0.26
N GLY A 306 -5.64 -8.76 1.34
CA GLY A 306 -4.18 -8.66 1.40
C GLY A 306 -3.67 -8.31 2.79
N VAL A 307 -2.35 -8.29 2.93
CA VAL A 307 -1.66 -8.11 4.22
C VAL A 307 -1.18 -6.68 4.50
N SER A 308 -1.27 -5.79 3.51
CA SER A 308 -0.64 -4.46 3.55
C SER A 308 -1.10 -3.59 4.71
N LYS A 309 -2.31 -3.80 5.22
CA LYS A 309 -2.89 -2.98 6.30
C LYS A 309 -2.45 -3.42 7.69
N VAL A 310 -1.90 -4.62 7.84
CA VAL A 310 -1.43 -5.15 9.14
C VAL A 310 0.09 -5.29 9.17
N LEU A 311 0.70 -5.75 8.07
CA LEU A 311 2.15 -5.98 8.00
C LEU A 311 2.91 -4.78 7.41
N GLY A 312 2.23 -3.85 6.73
CA GLY A 312 2.83 -2.70 6.04
C GLY A 312 2.75 -2.79 4.52
N GLY A 313 2.76 -1.62 3.86
CA GLY A 313 2.54 -1.50 2.42
C GLY A 313 3.60 -2.18 1.55
N ASN A 314 4.81 -2.38 2.07
CA ASN A 314 5.95 -2.91 1.31
C ASN A 314 5.94 -4.45 1.14
N TRP A 315 5.07 -5.17 1.85
CA TRP A 315 4.96 -6.63 1.71
C TRP A 315 4.42 -7.07 0.35
N ARG A 316 3.60 -6.25 -0.27
CA ARG A 316 3.07 -6.45 -1.62
C ARG A 316 2.54 -7.86 -1.89
N VAL A 317 1.70 -8.40 -0.98
CA VAL A 317 0.96 -9.65 -1.21
C VAL A 317 -0.52 -9.38 -1.08
N GLY A 318 -1.24 -9.63 -2.18
CA GLY A 318 -2.69 -9.72 -2.28
C GLY A 318 -3.10 -11.14 -2.62
N LEU A 319 -4.35 -11.48 -2.37
CA LEU A 319 -4.95 -12.76 -2.69
C LEU A 319 -6.33 -12.53 -3.30
N VAL A 320 -6.63 -13.28 -4.32
CA VAL A 320 -7.92 -13.26 -5.03
C VAL A 320 -8.54 -14.64 -4.89
N CYS A 321 -9.80 -14.71 -4.44
CA CYS A 321 -10.64 -15.88 -4.64
C CYS A 321 -11.47 -15.62 -5.89
N CYS A 322 -11.27 -16.43 -6.93
CA CYS A 322 -11.88 -16.25 -8.24
C CYS A 322 -13.17 -17.08 -8.37
N PRO A 323 -14.20 -16.55 -9.06
CA PRO A 323 -15.22 -17.41 -9.65
C PRO A 323 -14.55 -18.48 -10.51
N GLN A 324 -14.94 -19.74 -10.32
CA GLN A 324 -14.31 -20.89 -11.02
C GLN A 324 -14.27 -20.69 -12.54
N ALA A 325 -15.35 -20.17 -13.12
CA ALA A 325 -15.45 -19.93 -14.58
C ALA A 325 -14.52 -18.83 -15.10
N LYS A 326 -13.90 -18.02 -14.21
CA LYS A 326 -13.04 -16.89 -14.58
C LYS A 326 -11.58 -17.09 -14.15
N LEU A 327 -11.26 -18.16 -13.44
CA LEU A 327 -9.93 -18.44 -12.92
C LEU A 327 -8.87 -18.49 -14.05
N GLU A 328 -9.14 -19.18 -15.14
CA GLU A 328 -8.21 -19.29 -16.26
C GLU A 328 -7.87 -17.93 -16.88
N ALA A 329 -8.87 -17.07 -17.09
CA ALA A 329 -8.66 -15.73 -17.62
C ALA A 329 -7.76 -14.88 -16.71
N VAL A 330 -7.98 -14.93 -15.38
CA VAL A 330 -7.16 -14.23 -14.39
C VAL A 330 -5.74 -14.77 -14.37
N LEU A 331 -5.55 -16.09 -14.38
CA LEU A 331 -4.23 -16.71 -14.41
C LEU A 331 -3.46 -16.35 -15.68
N ARG A 332 -4.11 -16.39 -16.84
CA ARG A 332 -3.51 -15.99 -18.11
C ARG A 332 -3.06 -14.53 -18.07
N GLN A 333 -3.90 -13.64 -17.55
CA GLN A 333 -3.57 -12.24 -17.44
C GLN A 333 -2.40 -12.02 -16.46
N LYS A 334 -2.42 -12.66 -15.29
CA LYS A 334 -1.32 -12.59 -14.33
C LYS A 334 0.01 -13.07 -14.93
N MET A 335 -0.01 -14.19 -15.65
CA MET A 335 1.18 -14.76 -16.29
C MET A 335 1.82 -13.77 -17.27
N LEU A 336 1.01 -13.03 -18.04
CA LEU A 336 1.51 -12.06 -19.03
C LEU A 336 1.99 -10.74 -18.43
N THR A 337 1.51 -10.37 -17.23
CA THR A 337 1.85 -9.06 -16.63
C THR A 337 2.87 -9.17 -15.49
N ASN A 338 2.75 -10.17 -14.62
CA ASN A 338 3.50 -10.26 -13.38
C ASN A 338 4.21 -11.61 -13.16
N MET A 339 3.90 -12.62 -13.98
CA MET A 339 4.39 -14.01 -13.82
C MET A 339 4.01 -14.56 -12.44
N THR A 340 4.98 -14.66 -11.52
CA THR A 340 4.78 -15.17 -10.15
C THR A 340 5.11 -14.11 -9.12
N CYS A 341 4.50 -14.23 -7.94
CA CYS A 341 4.88 -13.40 -6.80
C CYS A 341 6.17 -13.93 -6.15
N PRO A 342 6.93 -13.10 -5.42
CA PRO A 342 8.10 -13.55 -4.67
C PRO A 342 7.71 -14.57 -3.59
N GLU A 343 8.04 -15.85 -3.80
CA GLU A 343 7.63 -16.94 -2.91
C GLU A 343 8.23 -16.81 -1.49
N LEU A 344 9.40 -16.17 -1.36
CA LEU A 344 9.99 -15.86 -0.05
C LEU A 344 9.03 -15.02 0.82
N THR A 345 8.39 -14.03 0.24
CA THR A 345 7.41 -13.18 0.92
C THR A 345 6.17 -13.96 1.29
N GLU A 346 5.64 -14.77 0.37
CA GLU A 346 4.46 -15.61 0.59
C GLU A 346 4.70 -16.63 1.72
N ARG A 347 5.85 -17.29 1.73
CA ARG A 347 6.26 -18.24 2.81
C ARG A 347 6.40 -17.51 4.13
N THR A 348 6.99 -16.33 4.16
CA THR A 348 7.15 -15.54 5.38
C THR A 348 5.80 -15.14 5.97
N ILE A 349 4.84 -14.73 5.13
CA ILE A 349 3.47 -14.41 5.56
C ILE A 349 2.76 -15.66 6.09
N CYS A 350 2.93 -16.81 5.43
CA CYS A 350 2.38 -18.08 5.89
C CYS A 350 2.86 -18.41 7.31
N GLU A 351 4.16 -18.24 7.59
CA GLU A 351 4.72 -18.42 8.93
C GLU A 351 4.18 -17.40 9.95
N ILE A 352 4.02 -16.13 9.55
CA ILE A 352 3.44 -15.09 10.42
C ILE A 352 1.98 -15.47 10.79
N TRP A 353 1.18 -15.93 9.84
CA TRP A 353 -0.22 -16.27 10.09
C TRP A 353 -0.39 -17.49 11.00
N GLN A 354 0.62 -18.38 11.09
CA GLN A 354 0.65 -19.52 12.01
C GLN A 354 1.03 -19.12 13.44
N ASP A 355 1.63 -17.93 13.64
CA ASP A 355 2.03 -17.47 14.97
C ASP A 355 0.81 -16.94 15.77
N ASN A 356 0.63 -17.49 16.97
CA ASN A 356 -0.40 -16.99 17.90
C ASN A 356 -0.22 -15.51 18.26
N ALA A 357 1.00 -14.98 18.18
CA ALA A 357 1.26 -13.56 18.39
C ALA A 357 0.54 -12.68 17.34
N TYR A 358 0.37 -13.19 16.11
CA TYR A 358 -0.37 -12.48 15.07
C TYR A 358 -1.85 -12.31 15.43
N LYS A 359 -2.52 -13.37 15.89
CA LYS A 359 -3.92 -13.30 16.36
C LYS A 359 -4.10 -12.32 17.52
N LYS A 360 -3.19 -12.37 18.51
CA LYS A 360 -3.20 -11.42 19.65
C LYS A 360 -2.99 -9.99 19.20
N HIS A 361 -2.13 -9.77 18.21
CA HIS A 361 -1.90 -8.45 17.64
C HIS A 361 -3.16 -7.89 16.97
N LEU A 362 -3.89 -8.70 16.18
CA LEU A 362 -5.14 -8.28 15.55
C LEU A 362 -6.18 -7.81 16.57
N LEU A 363 -6.40 -8.58 17.65
CA LEU A 363 -7.32 -8.21 18.72
C LEU A 363 -6.91 -6.91 19.44
N THR A 364 -5.60 -6.76 19.67
CA THR A 364 -5.05 -5.53 20.28
C THR A 364 -5.26 -4.32 19.37
N MET A 365 -5.04 -4.50 18.07
CA MET A 365 -5.22 -3.48 17.05
C MET A 365 -6.68 -3.02 16.94
N GLN A 366 -7.62 -3.95 16.92
CA GLN A 366 -9.07 -3.67 16.90
C GLN A 366 -9.47 -2.80 18.10
N ARG A 367 -9.08 -3.21 19.32
CA ARG A 367 -9.33 -2.42 20.54
C ARG A 367 -8.72 -1.02 20.46
N ARG A 368 -7.47 -0.90 20.06
CA ARG A 368 -6.78 0.39 19.89
C ARG A 368 -7.45 1.29 18.85
N LEU A 369 -7.95 0.71 17.75
CA LEU A 369 -8.70 1.47 16.73
C LEU A 369 -9.97 2.06 17.32
N ARG A 370 -10.74 1.31 18.11
CA ARG A 370 -11.94 1.82 18.79
C ARG A 370 -11.60 2.97 19.75
N GLU A 371 -10.55 2.81 20.57
CA GLU A 371 -10.07 3.87 21.47
C GLU A 371 -9.63 5.13 20.70
N ALA A 372 -8.98 4.95 19.53
CA ALA A 372 -8.58 6.07 18.67
C ALA A 372 -9.79 6.79 18.04
N HIS A 373 -10.82 6.05 17.62
CA HIS A 373 -12.08 6.63 17.15
C HIS A 373 -12.78 7.45 18.24
N GLU A 374 -12.86 6.92 19.47
CA GLU A 374 -13.46 7.63 20.61
C GLU A 374 -12.71 8.92 20.91
N THR A 375 -11.38 8.87 20.90
CA THR A 375 -10.53 10.05 21.13
C THR A 375 -10.73 11.09 20.01
N LEU A 376 -10.71 10.66 18.76
CA LEU A 376 -10.91 11.55 17.62
C LEU A 376 -12.31 12.18 17.63
N LYS A 377 -13.34 11.41 17.97
CA LYS A 377 -14.72 11.92 18.13
C LYS A 377 -14.81 13.05 19.14
N LYS A 378 -14.20 12.89 20.33
CA LYS A 378 -14.15 13.94 21.35
C LYS A 378 -13.45 15.19 20.81
N SER A 379 -12.29 15.02 20.22
CA SER A 379 -11.50 16.14 19.67
C SER A 379 -12.20 16.88 18.52
N LEU A 380 -12.92 16.17 17.66
CA LEU A 380 -13.72 16.80 16.58
C LEU A 380 -14.88 17.61 17.17
N ASN A 381 -15.60 17.06 18.15
CA ASN A 381 -16.68 17.78 18.82
C ASN A 381 -16.19 19.09 19.51
N GLU A 382 -14.98 19.07 20.11
CA GLU A 382 -14.36 20.25 20.74
C GLU A 382 -14.04 21.38 19.73
N ILE A 383 -13.90 21.03 18.47
CA ILE A 383 -13.68 22.02 17.39
C ILE A 383 -14.93 22.31 16.57
N GLY A 384 -16.10 21.79 16.99
CA GLY A 384 -17.39 22.04 16.37
C GLY A 384 -17.69 21.20 15.13
N LEU A 385 -16.95 20.11 14.90
CA LEU A 385 -17.17 19.19 13.78
C LEU A 385 -17.91 17.93 14.22
N VAL A 386 -18.85 17.48 13.40
CA VAL A 386 -19.66 16.28 13.67
C VAL A 386 -18.91 15.03 13.24
N TYR A 387 -18.76 14.08 14.16
CA TYR A 387 -18.19 12.79 13.86
C TYR A 387 -19.20 11.90 13.09
N PRO A 388 -18.87 11.43 11.87
CA PRO A 388 -19.87 10.81 10.97
C PRO A 388 -20.01 9.29 11.13
N ASN A 389 -19.04 8.60 11.74
CA ASN A 389 -19.02 7.13 11.78
C ASN A 389 -19.90 6.59 12.92
N HIS A 390 -20.69 5.56 12.65
CA HIS A 390 -21.51 4.90 13.66
C HIS A 390 -20.82 3.71 14.32
N THR A 391 -19.92 3.02 13.59
CA THR A 391 -19.34 1.76 14.03
C THR A 391 -18.08 1.88 14.91
N MET A 392 -17.44 3.03 15.00
CA MET A 392 -16.15 3.24 15.68
C MET A 392 -15.07 2.21 15.29
N GLN A 393 -15.11 1.74 14.05
CA GLN A 393 -14.22 0.73 13.50
C GLN A 393 -13.60 1.19 12.18
N GLY A 394 -12.59 0.46 11.72
CA GLY A 394 -11.90 0.77 10.48
C GLY A 394 -10.81 1.83 10.64
N LEU A 395 -10.28 2.26 9.51
CA LEU A 395 -9.12 3.15 9.47
C LEU A 395 -9.50 4.61 9.24
N PHE A 396 -10.69 4.88 8.70
CA PHE A 396 -11.04 6.18 8.16
C PHE A 396 -12.22 6.84 8.86
N VAL A 397 -12.21 8.16 8.79
CA VAL A 397 -13.35 9.04 9.06
C VAL A 397 -13.53 9.93 7.83
N TRP A 398 -14.73 9.90 7.24
CA TRP A 398 -15.14 10.73 6.13
C TRP A 398 -15.80 11.99 6.68
N LEU A 399 -14.99 13.02 6.91
CA LEU A 399 -15.35 14.21 7.68
C LEU A 399 -15.83 15.33 6.76
N ASN A 400 -17.06 15.81 6.98
CA ASN A 400 -17.52 17.07 6.38
C ASN A 400 -16.89 18.25 7.14
N VAL A 401 -16.17 19.10 6.42
CA VAL A 401 -15.48 20.27 6.98
C VAL A 401 -16.20 21.59 6.64
N GLY A 402 -17.29 21.54 5.84
CA GLY A 402 -18.12 22.69 5.50
C GLY A 402 -17.48 23.72 4.57
N VAL A 403 -16.26 23.47 4.09
CA VAL A 403 -15.50 24.35 3.18
C VAL A 403 -14.95 23.54 2.01
N ASP A 404 -14.49 24.22 0.96
CA ASP A 404 -13.88 23.54 -0.19
C ASP A 404 -12.64 22.73 0.23
N SER A 405 -12.76 21.41 0.14
CA SER A 405 -11.76 20.46 0.59
C SER A 405 -10.48 20.48 -0.25
N LYS A 406 -10.55 20.89 -1.51
CA LYS A 406 -9.38 21.04 -2.39
C LYS A 406 -8.54 22.22 -1.94
N THR A 407 -9.16 23.37 -1.69
CA THR A 407 -8.50 24.57 -1.17
C THR A 407 -7.88 24.30 0.21
N LEU A 408 -8.64 23.61 1.09
CA LEU A 408 -8.14 23.18 2.39
C LEU A 408 -6.90 22.28 2.25
N ALA A 409 -6.93 21.29 1.36
CA ALA A 409 -5.81 20.36 1.17
C ALA A 409 -4.54 21.05 0.63
N LEU A 410 -4.71 22.03 -0.28
CA LEU A 410 -3.60 22.83 -0.80
C LEU A 410 -2.98 23.70 0.30
N GLN A 411 -3.79 24.33 1.18
CA GLN A 411 -3.27 25.10 2.29
C GLN A 411 -2.63 24.18 3.35
N ALA A 412 -3.24 23.03 3.65
CA ALA A 412 -2.67 22.02 4.53
C ALA A 412 -1.27 21.62 4.09
N TYR A 413 -1.08 21.37 2.79
CA TYR A 413 0.22 21.00 2.22
C TYR A 413 1.27 22.10 2.44
N LYS A 414 0.92 23.36 2.20
CA LYS A 414 1.83 24.52 2.45
C LYS A 414 2.27 24.60 3.91
N ASP A 415 1.37 24.21 4.82
CA ASP A 415 1.60 24.22 6.26
C ASP A 415 2.16 22.89 6.81
N GLY A 416 2.58 21.97 5.91
CA GLY A 416 3.26 20.72 6.25
C GLY A 416 2.35 19.55 6.60
N TRP A 417 1.06 19.56 6.16
CA TRP A 417 0.09 18.50 6.39
C TRP A 417 -0.37 17.87 5.08
N ILE A 418 -0.53 16.54 5.07
CA ILE A 418 -1.11 15.82 3.92
C ILE A 418 -2.53 15.39 4.26
N VAL A 419 -3.48 15.90 3.50
CA VAL A 419 -4.93 15.63 3.61
C VAL A 419 -5.43 15.03 2.30
N ALA A 420 -6.43 14.18 2.36
CA ALA A 420 -7.06 13.58 1.17
C ALA A 420 -8.45 14.19 0.94
N PRO A 421 -8.61 15.13 -0.03
CA PRO A 421 -9.86 15.85 -0.29
C PRO A 421 -10.84 15.03 -1.10
N SER A 422 -12.13 15.31 -0.95
CA SER A 422 -13.25 14.52 -1.48
C SER A 422 -13.29 14.37 -3.00
N HIS A 423 -12.93 15.41 -3.76
CA HIS A 423 -13.00 15.36 -5.21
C HIS A 423 -12.16 14.22 -5.84
N LEU A 424 -11.13 13.75 -5.14
CA LEU A 424 -10.32 12.61 -5.59
C LEU A 424 -11.05 11.26 -5.47
N PHE A 425 -12.04 11.17 -4.58
CA PHE A 425 -12.78 9.93 -4.28
C PHE A 425 -14.04 9.76 -5.12
N SER A 426 -14.29 10.64 -6.08
CA SER A 426 -15.49 10.60 -6.91
C SER A 426 -15.13 10.66 -8.40
N PRO A 427 -15.69 9.76 -9.24
CA PRO A 427 -15.52 9.85 -10.69
C PRO A 427 -16.11 11.13 -11.26
N THR A 428 -17.07 11.74 -10.57
CA THR A 428 -17.81 12.93 -11.00
C THR A 428 -17.42 14.20 -10.25
N ALA A 429 -16.57 14.08 -9.22
CA ALA A 429 -16.11 15.18 -8.35
C ALA A 429 -17.23 16.06 -7.78
N LYS A 430 -18.43 15.49 -7.52
CA LYS A 430 -19.62 16.22 -7.04
C LYS A 430 -19.47 16.76 -5.62
N ASP A 431 -18.80 15.99 -4.74
CA ASP A 431 -18.56 16.40 -3.36
C ASP A 431 -17.25 17.17 -3.27
N ASN A 432 -17.31 18.33 -2.65
CA ASN A 432 -16.15 19.19 -2.42
C ASN A 432 -15.97 19.61 -0.96
N THR A 433 -16.76 19.05 -0.03
CA THR A 433 -16.76 19.48 1.39
C THR A 433 -16.20 18.45 2.35
N HIS A 434 -15.89 17.25 1.91
CA HIS A 434 -15.37 16.20 2.76
C HIS A 434 -13.86 16.02 2.61
N ILE A 435 -13.25 15.53 3.69
CA ILE A 435 -11.88 15.02 3.71
C ILE A 435 -11.84 13.63 4.33
N ARG A 436 -10.92 12.77 3.87
CA ARG A 436 -10.66 11.52 4.54
C ARG A 436 -9.59 11.69 5.61
N LEU A 437 -9.90 11.34 6.84
CA LEU A 437 -8.96 11.26 7.96
C LEU A 437 -8.65 9.81 8.29
N ASN A 438 -7.39 9.53 8.61
CA ASN A 438 -6.92 8.27 9.15
C ASN A 438 -6.79 8.39 10.67
N VAL A 439 -7.55 7.58 11.41
CA VAL A 439 -7.63 7.68 12.88
C VAL A 439 -6.29 7.44 13.59
N THR A 440 -5.37 6.69 12.96
CA THR A 440 -4.05 6.38 13.55
C THR A 440 -2.99 7.43 13.24
N ARG A 441 -3.29 8.38 12.33
CA ARG A 441 -2.36 9.41 11.84
C ARG A 441 -2.85 10.84 12.08
N THR A 442 -4.09 11.00 12.53
CA THR A 442 -4.66 12.31 12.85
C THR A 442 -4.15 12.76 14.20
N SER A 443 -3.19 13.68 14.21
CA SER A 443 -2.53 14.16 15.43
C SER A 443 -3.26 15.37 16.04
N PRO A 444 -3.06 15.64 17.34
CA PRO A 444 -3.57 16.86 17.98
C PRO A 444 -3.07 18.15 17.31
N GLY A 445 -1.84 18.13 16.76
CA GLY A 445 -1.27 19.25 16.01
C GLY A 445 -2.07 19.56 14.74
N PHE A 446 -2.44 18.52 13.98
CA PHE A 446 -3.31 18.66 12.81
C PHE A 446 -4.68 19.22 13.18
N LEU A 447 -5.31 18.70 14.24
CA LEU A 447 -6.64 19.17 14.66
C LEU A 447 -6.63 20.64 15.14
N LYS A 448 -5.55 21.07 15.79
CA LYS A 448 -5.36 22.48 16.15
C LYS A 448 -5.22 23.35 14.91
N TRP A 449 -4.44 22.90 13.92
CA TRP A 449 -4.32 23.58 12.63
C TRP A 449 -5.68 23.67 11.91
N LEU A 450 -6.41 22.56 11.83
CA LEU A 450 -7.73 22.50 11.17
C LEU A 450 -8.71 23.47 11.82
N LYS A 451 -8.79 23.52 13.15
CA LYS A 451 -9.62 24.48 13.88
C LYS A 451 -9.29 25.93 13.51
N SER A 452 -7.99 26.28 13.51
CA SER A 452 -7.54 27.64 13.18
C SER A 452 -7.88 28.01 11.73
N TYR A 453 -7.68 27.07 10.80
CA TYR A 453 -8.02 27.26 9.38
C TYR A 453 -9.53 27.52 9.18
N LEU A 454 -10.38 26.67 9.76
CA LEU A 454 -11.84 26.80 9.64
C LEU A 454 -12.34 28.14 10.21
N GLN A 455 -11.78 28.60 11.33
CA GLN A 455 -12.12 29.91 11.91
C GLN A 455 -11.69 31.09 11.03
N THR A 456 -10.65 30.91 10.20
CA THR A 456 -10.17 31.97 9.29
C THR A 456 -11.06 32.08 8.04
N VAL A 457 -11.57 30.93 7.53
CA VAL A 457 -12.39 30.88 6.31
C VAL A 457 -13.87 31.18 6.60
N SER A 458 -14.33 31.04 7.87
CA SER A 458 -15.71 31.35 8.28
C SER A 458 -15.94 32.84 8.58
N LYS A 459 -14.88 33.67 8.53
CA LYS A 459 -14.93 35.14 8.63
C LYS A 459 -14.93 35.76 7.24
#